data_d37117c13d67e9e27f884ff5db2268ec
#
_entry.id   d37117c13d67e9e27f884ff5db2268ec
#
_cell.length_a   1.000
_cell.length_b   1.000
_cell.length_c   1.000
_cell.angle_alpha   90.00
_cell.angle_beta   90.00
_cell.angle_gamma   90.00
#
_symmetry.space_group_name_H-M   'P 1'
#
loop_
_entity.id
_entity.type
_entity.pdbx_description
1 polymer ?
#
loop_
_entity_poly.entity_id
_entity_poly.type
_entity_poly.pdbx_seq_one_letter_code
_entity_poly.pdbx_strand_id
1 'polypeptide(L)'
;TKKEHLINIVYEELVNFLGKEQYKIEPKEKPFKMMLVGLFGSGKTTTAGKLAKYFAKRGNKVALIGLDVHRPAAMEQIEQVAKQANVSCFIKKNEKNPVLIYNEYKDELKKYDIVIIDTSGRDALSKDLIEEIEKLNELIKPNENLLVISADIGQAAQKQAEQFHKSCNISGVIVSKMDGTAKGGGALTACAVSGAPIKFIGVGEKIDDLEQFNPKGFVGRLLGMGDLEALLEKAKEAIKEEDAEDLGKKFLKGEFNLLDLYEQMSAMKKMGSLQKIVEMIPGFSSLQLPKEMLDVQEGKLDKWKIAMQSMTKKELEDPEIITPERIDRISKGSGIPTSTIRELIKQYHQSKKIVKMF
;
A
#
# COMPACT_ATOMS: atom_id res chain seq x y z
N THR A 1 29.03 14.17 -16.21
CA THR A 1 29.86 13.16 -16.93
C THR A 1 29.03 12.52 -18.05
N LYS A 2 29.71 11.84 -19.02
CA LYS A 2 29.02 11.10 -20.12
C LYS A 2 28.07 10.04 -19.56
N LYS A 3 28.40 9.43 -18.42
CA LYS A 3 27.55 8.44 -17.72
C LYS A 3 26.27 9.07 -17.17
N GLU A 4 26.35 10.22 -16.55
CA GLU A 4 25.18 10.96 -16.03
C GLU A 4 24.25 11.39 -17.17
N HIS A 5 24.81 11.87 -18.27
CA HIS A 5 24.04 12.25 -19.45
C HIS A 5 23.26 11.04 -20.04
N LEU A 6 23.93 9.88 -20.15
CA LEU A 6 23.27 8.64 -20.60
C LEU A 6 22.14 8.21 -19.64
N ILE A 7 22.38 8.27 -18.34
CA ILE A 7 21.35 7.92 -17.32
C ILE A 7 20.15 8.86 -17.44
N ASN A 8 20.36 10.16 -17.65
CA ASN A 8 19.25 11.11 -17.82
C ASN A 8 18.43 10.83 -19.09
N ILE A 9 19.08 10.50 -20.21
CA ILE A 9 18.36 10.12 -21.43
C ILE A 9 17.52 8.87 -21.20
N VAL A 10 18.11 7.85 -20.59
CA VAL A 10 17.36 6.60 -20.26
C VAL A 10 16.20 6.89 -19.31
N TYR A 11 16.40 7.74 -18.31
CA TYR A 11 15.34 8.16 -17.40
C TYR A 11 14.18 8.83 -18.13
N GLU A 12 14.47 9.84 -18.94
CA GLU A 12 13.46 10.58 -19.70
C GLU A 12 12.68 9.68 -20.66
N GLU A 13 13.36 8.81 -21.40
CA GLU A 13 12.74 7.87 -22.34
C GLU A 13 11.82 6.86 -21.60
N LEU A 14 12.26 6.31 -20.47
CA LEU A 14 11.44 5.40 -19.68
C LEU A 14 10.22 6.10 -19.06
N VAL A 15 10.38 7.32 -18.55
CA VAL A 15 9.26 8.12 -18.02
C VAL A 15 8.27 8.44 -19.12
N ASN A 16 8.74 8.86 -20.30
CA ASN A 16 7.91 9.13 -21.46
C ASN A 16 7.12 7.89 -21.90
N PHE A 17 7.78 6.74 -21.91
CA PHE A 17 7.19 5.47 -22.28
C PHE A 17 6.11 5.01 -21.30
N LEU A 18 6.29 5.24 -20.00
CA LEU A 18 5.34 4.85 -18.94
C LEU A 18 4.21 5.86 -18.72
N GLY A 19 4.09 6.91 -19.53
CA GLY A 19 2.94 7.80 -19.55
C GLY A 19 3.18 9.22 -19.03
N LYS A 20 4.41 9.63 -18.76
CA LYS A 20 4.86 10.98 -18.35
C LYS A 20 4.31 11.48 -17.02
N GLU A 21 2.99 11.39 -16.81
CA GLU A 21 2.28 11.98 -15.70
C GLU A 21 1.64 10.93 -14.78
N GLN A 22 1.44 11.33 -13.56
CA GLN A 22 0.70 10.54 -12.59
C GLN A 22 -0.80 10.76 -12.80
N TYR A 23 -1.54 9.68 -13.04
CA TYR A 23 -3.00 9.73 -13.18
C TYR A 23 -3.68 9.49 -11.84
N LYS A 24 -4.18 10.56 -11.22
CA LYS A 24 -4.91 10.48 -9.95
C LYS A 24 -6.38 10.16 -10.18
N ILE A 25 -6.93 9.29 -9.33
CA ILE A 25 -8.38 9.09 -9.24
C ILE A 25 -8.91 10.11 -8.22
N GLU A 26 -9.71 11.06 -8.70
CA GLU A 26 -10.37 12.07 -7.87
C GLU A 26 -11.88 11.82 -7.88
N PRO A 27 -12.46 11.32 -6.78
CA PRO A 27 -13.89 11.09 -6.68
C PRO A 27 -14.64 12.43 -6.63
N LYS A 28 -15.23 12.85 -7.77
CA LYS A 28 -16.00 14.11 -7.87
C LYS A 28 -17.49 13.93 -7.70
N GLU A 29 -17.99 12.71 -7.88
CA GLU A 29 -19.41 12.34 -7.77
C GLU A 29 -19.62 11.37 -6.63
N LYS A 30 -20.85 11.31 -6.10
CA LYS A 30 -21.22 10.38 -5.02
C LYS A 30 -22.47 9.60 -5.41
N PRO A 31 -22.42 8.29 -5.39
CA PRO A 31 -21.26 7.42 -5.18
C PRO A 31 -20.32 7.40 -6.40
N PHE A 32 -19.03 7.51 -6.18
CA PHE A 32 -18.03 7.27 -7.20
C PHE A 32 -17.79 5.76 -7.32
N LYS A 33 -18.09 5.20 -8.48
CA LYS A 33 -18.09 3.76 -8.70
C LYS A 33 -16.85 3.31 -9.46
N MET A 34 -16.09 2.39 -8.91
CA MET A 34 -14.93 1.76 -9.53
C MET A 34 -15.20 0.27 -9.74
N MET A 35 -15.23 -0.17 -10.98
CA MET A 35 -15.40 -1.57 -11.33
C MET A 35 -14.06 -2.19 -11.66
N LEU A 36 -13.70 -3.27 -10.95
CA LEU A 36 -12.46 -4.01 -11.17
C LEU A 36 -12.75 -5.18 -12.10
N VAL A 37 -11.98 -5.25 -13.18
CA VAL A 37 -12.05 -6.33 -14.18
C VAL A 37 -10.67 -6.97 -14.35
N GLY A 38 -10.62 -8.18 -14.90
CA GLY A 38 -9.37 -8.91 -15.12
C GLY A 38 -9.56 -10.42 -15.02
N LEU A 39 -8.55 -11.20 -15.39
CA LEU A 39 -8.60 -12.65 -15.35
C LEU A 39 -8.50 -13.22 -13.92
N PHE A 40 -8.76 -14.50 -13.79
CA PHE A 40 -8.55 -15.24 -12.55
C PHE A 40 -7.08 -15.14 -12.11
N GLY A 41 -6.86 -15.02 -10.80
CA GLY A 41 -5.51 -14.91 -10.24
C GLY A 41 -4.81 -13.56 -10.43
N SER A 42 -5.41 -12.60 -11.14
CA SER A 42 -4.84 -11.25 -11.31
C SER A 42 -4.83 -10.41 -10.01
N GLY A 43 -5.50 -10.85 -8.95
CA GLY A 43 -5.52 -10.18 -7.65
C GLY A 43 -6.62 -9.14 -7.48
N LYS A 44 -7.73 -9.21 -8.24
CA LYS A 44 -8.87 -8.26 -8.15
C LYS A 44 -9.40 -8.08 -6.73
N THR A 45 -9.82 -9.16 -6.09
CA THR A 45 -10.42 -9.12 -4.75
C THR A 45 -9.46 -8.52 -3.71
N THR A 46 -8.18 -8.91 -3.74
CA THR A 46 -7.14 -8.32 -2.88
C THR A 46 -6.94 -6.83 -3.19
N THR A 47 -6.93 -6.46 -4.46
CA THR A 47 -6.81 -5.07 -4.92
C THR A 47 -8.02 -4.25 -4.52
N ALA A 48 -9.23 -4.82 -4.56
CA ALA A 48 -10.46 -4.17 -4.07
C ALA A 48 -10.33 -3.76 -2.60
N GLY A 49 -9.84 -4.67 -1.74
CA GLY A 49 -9.57 -4.37 -0.34
C GLY A 49 -8.50 -3.30 -0.12
N LYS A 50 -7.42 -3.36 -0.90
CA LYS A 50 -6.35 -2.35 -0.85
C LYS A 50 -6.82 -0.95 -1.27
N LEU A 51 -7.58 -0.87 -2.37
CA LEU A 51 -8.20 0.39 -2.80
C LEU A 51 -9.18 0.92 -1.75
N ALA A 52 -9.99 0.04 -1.17
CA ALA A 52 -10.91 0.43 -0.11
C ALA A 52 -10.17 1.02 1.09
N LYS A 53 -9.09 0.40 1.53
CA LYS A 53 -8.22 0.92 2.59
C LYS A 53 -7.58 2.24 2.21
N TYR A 54 -7.08 2.36 0.98
CA TYR A 54 -6.45 3.58 0.46
C TYR A 54 -7.38 4.78 0.53
N PHE A 55 -8.62 4.63 0.06
CA PHE A 55 -9.59 5.73 0.06
C PHE A 55 -10.21 5.98 1.45
N ALA A 56 -10.41 4.95 2.26
CA ALA A 56 -10.90 5.09 3.63
C ALA A 56 -9.94 5.90 4.50
N LYS A 57 -8.61 5.67 4.36
CA LYS A 57 -7.58 6.49 5.03
C LYS A 57 -7.62 7.97 4.64
N ARG A 58 -8.15 8.28 3.46
CA ARG A 58 -8.31 9.65 2.95
C ARG A 58 -9.67 10.26 3.28
N GLY A 59 -10.39 9.65 4.22
CA GLY A 59 -11.64 10.20 4.77
C GLY A 59 -12.89 9.86 3.97
N ASN A 60 -12.81 9.00 2.96
CA ASN A 60 -13.99 8.59 2.20
C ASN A 60 -14.75 7.45 2.90
N LYS A 61 -16.07 7.50 2.84
CA LYS A 61 -16.94 6.40 3.23
C LYS A 61 -17.01 5.39 2.08
N VAL A 62 -16.34 4.25 2.25
CA VAL A 62 -16.16 3.25 1.18
C VAL A 62 -17.01 2.01 1.41
N ALA A 63 -17.58 1.47 0.32
CA ALA A 63 -18.22 0.17 0.28
C ALA A 63 -17.55 -0.75 -0.75
N LEU A 64 -17.44 -2.03 -0.40
CA LEU A 64 -17.13 -3.11 -1.32
C LEU A 64 -18.40 -3.87 -1.69
N ILE A 65 -18.56 -4.23 -2.96
CA ILE A 65 -19.60 -5.18 -3.39
C ILE A 65 -18.96 -6.32 -4.17
N GLY A 66 -19.25 -7.56 -3.76
CA GLY A 66 -18.78 -8.78 -4.39
C GLY A 66 -19.76 -9.29 -5.43
N LEU A 67 -19.35 -9.32 -6.69
CA LEU A 67 -20.10 -9.84 -7.82
C LEU A 67 -19.47 -11.10 -8.45
N ASP A 68 -18.41 -11.67 -7.83
CA ASP A 68 -17.84 -12.94 -8.26
C ASP A 68 -18.67 -14.12 -7.73
N VAL A 69 -19.63 -14.54 -8.53
CA VAL A 69 -20.56 -15.63 -8.20
C VAL A 69 -20.08 -17.00 -8.67
N HIS A 70 -18.94 -17.06 -9.39
CA HIS A 70 -18.44 -18.29 -10.00
C HIS A 70 -17.48 -19.06 -9.11
N ARG A 71 -16.80 -18.37 -8.19
CA ARG A 71 -15.85 -19.00 -7.26
C ARG A 71 -16.49 -19.24 -5.90
N PRO A 72 -16.48 -20.47 -5.37
CA PRO A 72 -17.13 -20.79 -4.09
C PRO A 72 -16.68 -19.93 -2.90
N ALA A 73 -15.38 -19.60 -2.85
CA ALA A 73 -14.79 -18.83 -1.75
C ALA A 73 -14.67 -17.31 -2.02
N ALA A 74 -15.19 -16.81 -3.15
CA ALA A 74 -15.03 -15.39 -3.50
C ALA A 74 -15.75 -14.46 -2.52
N MET A 75 -16.94 -14.85 -2.07
CA MET A 75 -17.73 -14.05 -1.13
C MET A 75 -17.07 -13.98 0.25
N GLU A 76 -16.50 -15.07 0.75
CA GLU A 76 -15.73 -15.08 2.00
C GLU A 76 -14.44 -14.27 1.86
N GLN A 77 -13.77 -14.34 0.71
CA GLN A 77 -12.54 -13.60 0.46
C GLN A 77 -12.77 -12.08 0.47
N ILE A 78 -13.80 -11.59 -0.22
CA ILE A 78 -14.10 -10.16 -0.23
C ILE A 78 -14.56 -9.67 1.15
N GLU A 79 -15.32 -10.47 1.89
CA GLU A 79 -15.72 -10.16 3.26
C GLU A 79 -14.50 -10.05 4.20
N GLN A 80 -13.52 -10.93 4.03
CA GLN A 80 -12.28 -10.89 4.81
C GLN A 80 -11.45 -9.63 4.50
N VAL A 81 -11.26 -9.28 3.24
CA VAL A 81 -10.49 -8.07 2.88
C VAL A 81 -11.23 -6.80 3.27
N ALA A 82 -12.57 -6.78 3.23
CA ALA A 82 -13.37 -5.66 3.74
C ALA A 82 -13.17 -5.44 5.24
N LYS A 83 -13.14 -6.52 6.03
CA LYS A 83 -12.82 -6.46 7.47
C LYS A 83 -11.42 -5.91 7.71
N GLN A 84 -10.42 -6.37 6.96
CA GLN A 84 -9.04 -5.85 7.05
C GLN A 84 -8.96 -4.36 6.68
N ALA A 85 -9.71 -3.93 5.69
CA ALA A 85 -9.79 -2.53 5.28
C ALA A 85 -10.63 -1.67 6.24
N ASN A 86 -11.45 -2.28 7.11
CA ASN A 86 -12.44 -1.65 7.97
C ASN A 86 -13.49 -0.85 7.18
N VAL A 87 -14.09 -1.48 6.16
CA VAL A 87 -15.12 -0.91 5.29
C VAL A 87 -16.34 -1.81 5.20
N SER A 88 -17.47 -1.26 4.75
CA SER A 88 -18.70 -2.02 4.53
C SER A 88 -18.56 -2.97 3.34
N CYS A 89 -19.17 -4.16 3.45
CA CYS A 89 -19.17 -5.18 2.41
C CYS A 89 -20.59 -5.65 2.10
N PHE A 90 -20.90 -5.73 0.81
CA PHE A 90 -22.17 -6.18 0.29
C PHE A 90 -21.97 -7.45 -0.53
N ILE A 91 -22.52 -8.54 -0.05
CA ILE A 91 -22.45 -9.85 -0.69
C ILE A 91 -23.79 -10.57 -0.56
N LYS A 92 -24.07 -11.47 -1.50
CA LYS A 92 -25.23 -12.36 -1.41
C LYS A 92 -24.80 -13.80 -1.68
N LYS A 93 -24.61 -14.56 -0.60
CA LYS A 93 -24.27 -15.98 -0.68
C LYS A 93 -25.43 -16.74 -1.36
N ASN A 94 -25.10 -17.68 -2.21
CA ASN A 94 -26.04 -18.51 -2.98
C ASN A 94 -26.77 -17.82 -4.16
N GLU A 95 -26.57 -16.53 -4.42
CA GLU A 95 -27.03 -15.91 -5.65
C GLU A 95 -25.98 -16.14 -6.76
N LYS A 96 -26.44 -16.59 -7.93
CA LYS A 96 -25.60 -16.89 -9.09
C LYS A 96 -25.65 -15.83 -10.18
N ASN A 97 -26.47 -14.81 -9.99
CA ASN A 97 -26.62 -13.74 -10.95
C ASN A 97 -26.08 -12.41 -10.37
N PRO A 98 -24.93 -11.92 -10.83
CA PRO A 98 -24.33 -10.69 -10.31
C PRO A 98 -25.19 -9.45 -10.54
N VAL A 99 -26.04 -9.45 -11.58
CA VAL A 99 -26.98 -8.37 -11.86
C VAL A 99 -28.02 -8.25 -10.73
N LEU A 100 -28.54 -9.40 -10.24
CA LEU A 100 -29.51 -9.41 -9.13
C LEU A 100 -28.88 -8.93 -7.83
N ILE A 101 -27.62 -9.31 -7.57
CA ILE A 101 -26.88 -8.83 -6.38
C ILE A 101 -26.76 -7.31 -6.43
N TYR A 102 -26.29 -6.75 -7.54
CA TYR A 102 -26.15 -5.31 -7.66
C TYR A 102 -27.48 -4.56 -7.51
N ASN A 103 -28.55 -5.06 -8.14
CA ASN A 103 -29.86 -4.44 -8.07
C ASN A 103 -30.45 -4.43 -6.67
N GLU A 104 -30.15 -5.44 -5.85
CA GLU A 104 -30.60 -5.51 -4.46
C GLU A 104 -29.97 -4.42 -3.60
N TYR A 105 -28.69 -4.14 -3.79
CA TYR A 105 -27.92 -3.20 -2.96
C TYR A 105 -27.77 -1.80 -3.54
N LYS A 106 -28.13 -1.55 -4.80
CA LYS A 106 -27.88 -0.28 -5.50
C LYS A 106 -28.34 0.98 -4.75
N ASP A 107 -29.48 0.90 -4.03
CA ASP A 107 -29.99 2.06 -3.30
C ASP A 107 -29.24 2.28 -1.98
N GLU A 108 -28.78 1.21 -1.34
CA GLU A 108 -27.95 1.31 -0.14
C GLU A 108 -26.54 1.83 -0.47
N LEU A 109 -25.99 1.44 -1.61
CA LEU A 109 -24.69 1.89 -2.08
C LEU A 109 -24.63 3.41 -2.33
N LYS A 110 -25.76 4.08 -2.60
CA LYS A 110 -25.84 5.54 -2.73
C LYS A 110 -25.43 6.32 -1.47
N LYS A 111 -25.40 5.66 -0.30
CA LYS A 111 -24.99 6.26 0.98
C LYS A 111 -23.48 6.36 1.18
N TYR A 112 -22.70 5.86 0.23
CA TYR A 112 -21.25 5.83 0.27
C TYR A 112 -20.64 6.85 -0.69
N ASP A 113 -19.44 7.33 -0.35
CA ASP A 113 -18.71 8.23 -1.23
C ASP A 113 -18.11 7.46 -2.41
N ILE A 114 -17.58 6.25 -2.10
CA ILE A 114 -16.93 5.37 -3.07
C ILE A 114 -17.51 3.96 -2.96
N VAL A 115 -17.79 3.36 -4.11
CA VAL A 115 -18.22 1.97 -4.24
C VAL A 115 -17.21 1.24 -5.14
N ILE A 116 -16.57 0.22 -4.61
CA ILE A 116 -15.64 -0.64 -5.34
C ILE A 116 -16.35 -1.96 -5.63
N ILE A 117 -16.40 -2.30 -6.91
CA ILE A 117 -17.11 -3.46 -7.43
C ILE A 117 -16.08 -4.52 -7.84
N ASP A 118 -16.05 -5.64 -7.12
CA ASP A 118 -15.22 -6.80 -7.45
C ASP A 118 -16.00 -7.76 -8.36
N THR A 119 -15.58 -7.90 -9.60
CA THR A 119 -16.23 -8.76 -10.58
C THR A 119 -15.56 -10.13 -10.67
N SER A 120 -16.24 -11.08 -11.28
CA SER A 120 -15.67 -12.39 -11.57
C SER A 120 -14.44 -12.34 -12.46
N GLY A 121 -13.58 -13.34 -12.32
CA GLY A 121 -12.48 -13.61 -13.21
C GLY A 121 -12.52 -15.05 -13.67
N ARG A 122 -12.21 -15.29 -14.93
CA ARG A 122 -12.05 -16.64 -15.50
C ARG A 122 -10.62 -16.84 -15.98
N ASP A 123 -10.26 -18.09 -16.23
CA ASP A 123 -8.89 -18.47 -16.63
C ASP A 123 -8.50 -17.92 -18.01
N ALA A 124 -9.50 -17.59 -18.83
CA ALA A 124 -9.31 -17.03 -20.15
C ALA A 124 -10.36 -15.97 -20.47
N LEU A 125 -10.11 -15.18 -21.50
CA LEU A 125 -11.04 -14.21 -22.09
C LEU A 125 -12.15 -14.96 -22.85
N SER A 126 -13.03 -15.62 -22.10
CA SER A 126 -14.16 -16.34 -22.67
C SER A 126 -15.27 -15.38 -23.06
N LYS A 127 -16.09 -15.81 -24.04
CA LYS A 127 -17.25 -15.03 -24.51
C LYS A 127 -18.20 -14.72 -23.35
N ASP A 128 -18.47 -15.69 -22.49
CA ASP A 128 -19.38 -15.52 -21.33
C ASP A 128 -18.86 -14.49 -20.34
N LEU A 129 -17.54 -14.43 -20.08
CA LEU A 129 -16.95 -13.41 -19.20
C LEU A 129 -17.14 -12.01 -19.80
N ILE A 130 -16.88 -11.88 -21.08
CA ILE A 130 -17.01 -10.60 -21.78
C ILE A 130 -18.47 -10.11 -21.74
N GLU A 131 -19.43 -10.97 -22.07
CA GLU A 131 -20.86 -10.64 -22.00
C GLU A 131 -21.32 -10.26 -20.59
N GLU A 132 -20.80 -10.94 -19.54
CA GLU A 132 -21.10 -10.62 -18.14
C GLU A 132 -20.57 -9.22 -17.78
N ILE A 133 -19.32 -8.92 -18.15
CA ILE A 133 -18.70 -7.62 -17.90
C ILE A 133 -19.43 -6.49 -18.64
N GLU A 134 -19.80 -6.71 -19.89
CA GLU A 134 -20.56 -5.74 -20.69
C GLU A 134 -21.92 -5.43 -20.03
N LYS A 135 -22.67 -6.45 -19.61
CA LYS A 135 -23.96 -6.28 -18.92
C LYS A 135 -23.80 -5.52 -17.59
N LEU A 136 -22.76 -5.85 -16.81
CA LEU A 136 -22.49 -5.16 -15.56
C LEU A 136 -22.07 -3.70 -15.81
N ASN A 137 -21.25 -3.46 -16.83
CA ASN A 137 -20.83 -2.10 -17.21
C ASN A 137 -22.00 -1.21 -17.61
N GLU A 138 -22.92 -1.72 -18.42
CA GLU A 138 -24.15 -1.00 -18.82
C GLU A 138 -25.08 -0.72 -17.64
N LEU A 139 -25.24 -1.69 -16.73
CA LEU A 139 -26.10 -1.56 -15.56
C LEU A 139 -25.53 -0.60 -14.52
N ILE A 140 -24.25 -0.74 -14.19
CA ILE A 140 -23.59 -0.01 -13.11
C ILE A 140 -23.21 1.39 -13.53
N LYS A 141 -22.81 1.57 -14.78
CA LYS A 141 -22.22 2.81 -15.31
C LYS A 141 -21.13 3.33 -14.40
N PRO A 142 -20.03 2.60 -14.25
CA PRO A 142 -18.94 2.99 -13.34
C PRO A 142 -18.25 4.25 -13.82
N ASN A 143 -17.72 5.04 -12.90
CA ASN A 143 -16.88 6.19 -13.18
C ASN A 143 -15.48 5.76 -13.65
N GLU A 144 -15.03 4.60 -13.14
CA GLU A 144 -13.75 3.98 -13.51
C GLU A 144 -13.93 2.49 -13.78
N ASN A 145 -13.42 2.05 -14.92
CA ASN A 145 -13.21 0.64 -15.23
C ASN A 145 -11.72 0.33 -15.10
N LEU A 146 -11.33 -0.34 -14.03
CA LEU A 146 -9.94 -0.59 -13.68
C LEU A 146 -9.58 -2.04 -13.99
N LEU A 147 -8.68 -2.24 -14.93
CA LEU A 147 -8.15 -3.56 -15.27
C LEU A 147 -7.04 -3.93 -14.28
N VAL A 148 -7.23 -5.02 -13.54
CA VAL A 148 -6.21 -5.57 -12.65
C VAL A 148 -5.42 -6.64 -13.39
N ILE A 149 -4.12 -6.43 -13.52
CA ILE A 149 -3.17 -7.33 -14.19
C ILE A 149 -2.08 -7.71 -13.19
N SER A 150 -1.71 -9.00 -13.17
CA SER A 150 -0.57 -9.47 -12.38
C SER A 150 0.76 -9.14 -13.08
N ALA A 151 1.76 -8.69 -12.31
CA ALA A 151 3.08 -8.33 -12.85
C ALA A 151 3.84 -9.51 -13.48
N ASP A 152 3.48 -10.75 -13.15
CA ASP A 152 4.08 -11.98 -13.68
C ASP A 152 3.58 -12.38 -15.07
N ILE A 153 2.51 -11.75 -15.56
CA ILE A 153 1.85 -12.14 -16.83
C ILE A 153 2.63 -11.70 -18.09
N GLY A 154 3.58 -10.78 -17.96
CA GLY A 154 4.43 -10.35 -19.05
C GLY A 154 3.67 -9.82 -20.28
N GLN A 155 4.05 -10.27 -21.49
CA GLN A 155 3.49 -9.79 -22.75
C GLN A 155 2.00 -10.11 -22.96
N ALA A 156 1.45 -11.11 -22.27
CA ALA A 156 0.02 -11.44 -22.35
C ALA A 156 -0.87 -10.32 -21.78
N ALA A 157 -0.32 -9.42 -20.97
CA ALA A 157 -1.01 -8.25 -20.42
C ALA A 157 -1.59 -7.35 -21.50
N GLN A 158 -0.87 -7.15 -22.62
CA GLN A 158 -1.34 -6.32 -23.72
C GLN A 158 -2.65 -6.83 -24.32
N LYS A 159 -2.71 -8.14 -24.66
CA LYS A 159 -3.93 -8.75 -25.22
C LYS A 159 -5.13 -8.63 -24.28
N GLN A 160 -4.89 -8.80 -22.97
CA GLN A 160 -5.94 -8.63 -21.98
C GLN A 160 -6.44 -7.18 -21.93
N ALA A 161 -5.53 -6.22 -21.89
CA ALA A 161 -5.89 -4.80 -21.87
C ALA A 161 -6.71 -4.40 -23.10
N GLU A 162 -6.30 -4.80 -24.30
CA GLU A 162 -7.01 -4.54 -25.54
C GLU A 162 -8.43 -5.14 -25.55
N GLN A 163 -8.57 -6.40 -25.11
CA GLN A 163 -9.86 -7.08 -25.09
C GLN A 163 -10.82 -6.47 -24.08
N PHE A 164 -10.38 -6.23 -22.85
CA PHE A 164 -11.22 -5.58 -21.83
C PHE A 164 -11.53 -4.12 -22.21
N HIS A 165 -10.61 -3.42 -22.87
CA HIS A 165 -10.87 -2.06 -23.34
C HIS A 165 -12.02 -2.03 -24.37
N LYS A 166 -12.07 -2.98 -25.30
CA LYS A 166 -13.17 -3.12 -26.25
C LYS A 166 -14.51 -3.40 -25.57
N SER A 167 -14.50 -4.18 -24.47
CA SER A 167 -15.71 -4.65 -23.80
C SER A 167 -16.30 -3.65 -22.81
N CYS A 168 -15.50 -2.90 -22.09
CA CYS A 168 -15.98 -2.01 -21.03
C CYS A 168 -15.22 -0.66 -20.93
N ASN A 169 -14.50 -0.28 -21.97
CA ASN A 169 -13.79 1.00 -22.04
C ASN A 169 -12.92 1.24 -20.79
N ILE A 170 -11.81 0.50 -20.66
CA ILE A 170 -10.88 0.59 -19.54
C ILE A 170 -10.36 2.03 -19.40
N SER A 171 -10.54 2.60 -18.22
CA SER A 171 -10.07 3.95 -17.86
C SER A 171 -8.70 3.95 -17.17
N GLY A 172 -8.23 2.79 -16.70
CA GLY A 172 -6.92 2.65 -16.08
C GLY A 172 -6.56 1.21 -15.76
N VAL A 173 -5.30 1.00 -15.45
CA VAL A 173 -4.73 -0.30 -15.10
C VAL A 173 -4.16 -0.27 -13.68
N ILE A 174 -4.33 -1.37 -12.96
CA ILE A 174 -3.66 -1.64 -11.70
C ILE A 174 -2.77 -2.86 -11.88
N VAL A 175 -1.47 -2.70 -11.67
CA VAL A 175 -0.51 -3.81 -11.74
C VAL A 175 -0.32 -4.37 -10.34
N SER A 176 -0.76 -5.61 -10.12
CA SER A 176 -0.64 -6.31 -8.83
C SER A 176 0.65 -7.14 -8.76
N LYS A 177 1.02 -7.58 -7.55
CA LYS A 177 2.15 -8.50 -7.28
C LYS A 177 3.51 -8.01 -7.79
N MET A 178 3.76 -6.71 -7.74
CA MET A 178 5.04 -6.11 -8.15
C MET A 178 6.23 -6.54 -7.28
N ASP A 179 5.97 -7.01 -6.08
CA ASP A 179 6.95 -7.54 -5.12
C ASP A 179 7.48 -8.94 -5.48
N GLY A 180 6.72 -9.72 -6.24
CA GLY A 180 7.06 -11.11 -6.61
C GLY A 180 7.96 -11.25 -7.84
N THR A 181 8.13 -10.20 -8.64
CA THR A 181 8.89 -10.26 -9.89
C THR A 181 10.09 -9.32 -9.86
N ALA A 182 11.20 -9.77 -10.45
CA ALA A 182 12.33 -8.88 -10.70
C ALA A 182 11.86 -7.71 -11.59
N LYS A 183 11.24 -6.70 -10.93
CA LYS A 183 10.94 -5.37 -11.48
C LYS A 183 9.64 -5.19 -12.27
N GLY A 184 8.76 -6.19 -12.43
CA GLY A 184 7.44 -6.00 -13.08
C GLY A 184 7.44 -5.35 -14.47
N GLY A 185 8.62 -5.21 -15.07
CA GLY A 185 8.84 -4.41 -16.28
C GLY A 185 7.99 -4.87 -17.47
N GLY A 186 7.78 -6.18 -17.61
CA GLY A 186 6.96 -6.72 -18.70
C GLY A 186 5.50 -6.28 -18.65
N ALA A 187 4.89 -6.28 -17.47
CA ALA A 187 3.49 -5.86 -17.32
C ALA A 187 3.34 -4.34 -17.50
N LEU A 188 4.27 -3.56 -16.95
CA LEU A 188 4.27 -2.10 -17.12
C LEU A 188 4.44 -1.71 -18.58
N THR A 189 5.37 -2.37 -19.30
CA THR A 189 5.60 -2.18 -20.72
C THR A 189 4.34 -2.52 -21.54
N ALA A 190 3.72 -3.65 -21.26
CA ALA A 190 2.52 -4.07 -21.97
C ALA A 190 1.34 -3.12 -21.75
N CYS A 191 1.18 -2.59 -20.54
CA CYS A 191 0.16 -1.60 -20.22
C CYS A 191 0.43 -0.26 -20.92
N ALA A 192 1.69 0.20 -20.95
CA ALA A 192 2.07 1.42 -21.64
C ALA A 192 1.76 1.34 -23.16
N VAL A 193 2.04 0.19 -23.78
CA VAL A 193 1.74 -0.04 -25.20
C VAL A 193 0.24 -0.11 -25.47
N SER A 194 -0.58 -0.59 -24.53
CA SER A 194 -2.04 -0.65 -24.69
C SER A 194 -2.74 0.71 -24.63
N GLY A 195 -2.01 1.78 -24.24
CA GLY A 195 -2.55 3.14 -24.12
C GLY A 195 -3.40 3.41 -22.87
N ALA A 196 -3.66 2.40 -22.03
CA ALA A 196 -4.40 2.59 -20.78
C ALA A 196 -3.44 3.06 -19.67
N PRO A 197 -3.75 4.17 -18.95
CA PRO A 197 -2.85 4.70 -17.91
C PRO A 197 -2.78 3.75 -16.71
N ILE A 198 -1.57 3.53 -16.20
CA ILE A 198 -1.37 2.82 -14.94
C ILE A 198 -1.70 3.78 -13.81
N LYS A 199 -2.67 3.42 -12.95
CA LYS A 199 -3.12 4.27 -11.85
C LYS A 199 -2.54 3.84 -10.50
N PHE A 200 -2.42 2.52 -10.27
CA PHE A 200 -1.87 1.96 -9.04
C PHE A 200 -0.98 0.75 -9.31
N ILE A 201 -0.08 0.49 -8.36
CA ILE A 201 0.73 -0.73 -8.29
C ILE A 201 0.59 -1.38 -6.92
N GLY A 202 0.42 -2.70 -6.90
CA GLY A 202 0.44 -3.51 -5.68
C GLY A 202 1.87 -3.97 -5.39
N VAL A 203 2.42 -3.50 -4.27
CA VAL A 203 3.85 -3.63 -3.94
C VAL A 203 4.13 -4.58 -2.77
N GLY A 204 3.19 -5.46 -2.44
CA GLY A 204 3.31 -6.45 -1.38
C GLY A 204 1.97 -7.08 -1.02
N GLU A 205 1.95 -7.92 0.01
CA GLU A 205 0.77 -8.71 0.40
C GLU A 205 -0.15 -8.00 1.41
N LYS A 206 0.36 -7.03 2.18
CA LYS A 206 -0.41 -6.33 3.21
C LYS A 206 -1.49 -5.45 2.58
N ILE A 207 -2.58 -5.21 3.33
CA ILE A 207 -3.70 -4.38 2.88
C ILE A 207 -3.29 -2.94 2.52
N ASP A 208 -2.22 -2.45 3.09
CA ASP A 208 -1.65 -1.12 2.84
C ASP A 208 -0.63 -1.09 1.68
N ASP A 209 -0.29 -2.25 1.11
CA ASP A 209 0.70 -2.37 0.05
C ASP A 209 0.09 -2.04 -1.33
N LEU A 210 -0.42 -0.83 -1.46
CA LEU A 210 -0.88 -0.23 -2.71
C LEU A 210 -0.27 1.17 -2.82
N GLU A 211 0.33 1.45 -3.96
CA GLU A 211 0.91 2.75 -4.27
C GLU A 211 0.25 3.33 -5.51
N GLN A 212 -0.03 4.64 -5.49
CA GLN A 212 -0.40 5.37 -6.68
C GLN A 212 0.79 5.37 -7.64
N PHE A 213 0.57 5.04 -8.90
CA PHE A 213 1.68 4.93 -9.85
C PHE A 213 2.16 6.32 -10.28
N ASN A 214 3.44 6.59 -10.01
CA ASN A 214 4.15 7.77 -10.48
C ASN A 214 5.29 7.31 -11.40
N PRO A 215 5.23 7.56 -12.72
CA PRO A 215 6.27 7.14 -13.65
C PRO A 215 7.67 7.64 -13.26
N LYS A 216 7.77 8.91 -12.85
CA LYS A 216 9.04 9.54 -12.46
C LYS A 216 9.66 8.86 -11.23
N GLY A 217 8.87 8.69 -10.17
CA GLY A 217 9.31 8.02 -8.96
C GLY A 217 9.66 6.55 -9.20
N PHE A 218 8.86 5.85 -9.99
CA PHE A 218 9.11 4.45 -10.34
C PHE A 218 10.44 4.29 -11.10
N VAL A 219 10.67 5.07 -12.15
CA VAL A 219 11.92 5.04 -12.93
C VAL A 219 13.10 5.49 -12.08
N GLY A 220 12.91 6.49 -11.21
CA GLY A 220 13.93 6.94 -10.26
C GLY A 220 14.41 5.79 -9.36
N ARG A 221 13.48 5.04 -8.75
CA ARG A 221 13.80 3.84 -7.95
C ARG A 221 14.53 2.77 -8.77
N LEU A 222 14.07 2.53 -10.01
CA LEU A 222 14.65 1.53 -10.89
C LEU A 222 16.12 1.84 -11.24
N LEU A 223 16.44 3.11 -11.43
CA LEU A 223 17.79 3.60 -11.78
C LEU A 223 18.65 3.93 -10.54
N GLY A 224 18.15 3.70 -9.34
CA GLY A 224 18.87 4.01 -8.11
C GLY A 224 18.90 5.49 -7.72
N MET A 225 18.06 6.31 -8.34
CA MET A 225 17.94 7.75 -8.05
C MET A 225 17.01 8.04 -6.86
N GLY A 226 16.33 7.01 -6.33
CA GLY A 226 15.36 7.14 -5.26
C GLY A 226 14.01 7.70 -5.71
N ASP A 227 13.12 7.94 -4.73
CA ASP A 227 11.78 8.51 -4.94
C ASP A 227 11.40 9.38 -3.73
N LEU A 228 11.93 10.58 -3.70
CA LEU A 228 11.75 11.51 -2.58
C LEU A 228 10.30 11.94 -2.42
N GLU A 229 9.53 12.06 -3.51
CA GLU A 229 8.12 12.47 -3.48
C GLU A 229 7.26 11.42 -2.77
N ALA A 230 7.41 10.14 -3.14
CA ALA A 230 6.72 9.05 -2.48
C ALA A 230 7.13 8.91 -1.00
N LEU A 231 8.39 9.16 -0.66
CA LEU A 231 8.86 9.17 0.71
C LEU A 231 8.18 10.27 1.54
N LEU A 232 8.07 11.47 1.00
CA LEU A 232 7.40 12.60 1.65
C LEU A 232 5.89 12.36 1.80
N GLU A 233 5.23 11.77 0.78
CA GLU A 233 3.81 11.41 0.86
C GLU A 233 3.57 10.39 1.99
N LYS A 234 4.37 9.33 2.06
CA LYS A 234 4.29 8.35 3.15
C LYS A 234 4.58 8.95 4.53
N ALA A 235 5.53 9.88 4.61
CA ALA A 235 5.82 10.57 5.86
C ALA A 235 4.61 11.40 6.33
N LYS A 236 3.96 12.15 5.43
CA LYS A 236 2.75 12.92 5.73
C LYS A 236 1.57 12.04 6.16
N GLU A 237 1.41 10.84 5.55
CA GLU A 237 0.37 9.89 5.96
C GLU A 237 0.63 9.25 7.34
N ALA A 238 1.90 9.07 7.70
CA ALA A 238 2.31 8.39 8.93
C ALA A 238 2.31 9.29 10.15
N ILE A 239 2.54 10.60 9.97
CA ILE A 239 2.73 11.60 11.03
C ILE A 239 1.76 12.73 10.78
N LYS A 240 0.96 13.10 11.79
CA LYS A 240 0.17 14.33 11.74
C LYS A 240 1.11 15.53 11.78
N GLU A 241 0.79 16.58 11.06
CA GLU A 241 1.60 17.80 10.99
C GLU A 241 1.91 18.38 12.38
N GLU A 242 0.92 18.38 13.29
CA GLU A 242 1.06 18.82 14.67
C GLU A 242 2.06 17.97 15.48
N ASP A 243 2.02 16.64 15.31
CA ASP A 243 2.93 15.73 16.00
C ASP A 243 4.39 15.88 15.46
N ALA A 244 4.54 16.19 14.19
CA ALA A 244 5.85 16.43 13.57
C ALA A 244 6.49 17.73 14.07
N GLU A 245 5.71 18.80 14.23
CA GLU A 245 6.20 20.07 14.80
C GLU A 245 6.61 19.93 16.27
N ASP A 246 5.82 19.20 17.07
CA ASP A 246 6.10 18.99 18.49
C ASP A 246 7.34 18.10 18.69
N LEU A 247 7.50 17.05 17.90
CA LEU A 247 8.72 16.25 17.86
C LEU A 247 9.94 17.11 17.46
N GLY A 248 9.80 17.94 16.44
CA GLY A 248 10.86 18.87 16.03
C GLY A 248 11.27 19.85 17.12
N LYS A 249 10.31 20.43 17.84
CA LYS A 249 10.55 21.35 18.97
C LYS A 249 11.24 20.66 20.14
N LYS A 250 10.82 19.45 20.50
CA LYS A 250 11.46 18.62 21.54
C LYS A 250 12.89 18.20 21.15
N PHE A 251 13.09 17.88 19.86
CA PHE A 251 14.40 17.58 19.29
C PHE A 251 15.36 18.76 19.46
N LEU A 252 14.95 19.95 19.08
CA LEU A 252 15.76 21.19 19.20
C LEU A 252 16.07 21.55 20.65
N LYS A 253 15.20 21.18 21.61
CA LYS A 253 15.39 21.41 23.05
C LYS A 253 16.22 20.34 23.73
N GLY A 254 16.57 19.23 23.02
CA GLY A 254 17.26 18.10 23.62
C GLY A 254 16.43 17.26 24.61
N GLU A 255 15.11 17.46 24.63
CA GLU A 255 14.14 16.80 25.51
C GLU A 255 13.66 15.45 24.89
N PHE A 256 14.56 14.65 24.36
CA PHE A 256 14.24 13.36 23.74
C PHE A 256 14.18 12.25 24.78
N ASN A 257 13.08 11.51 24.84
CA ASN A 257 12.81 10.43 25.80
C ASN A 257 12.41 9.10 25.14
N LEU A 258 12.09 8.07 25.93
CA LEU A 258 11.71 6.74 25.38
C LEU A 258 10.36 6.77 24.63
N LEU A 259 9.43 7.61 25.04
CA LEU A 259 8.14 7.74 24.35
C LEU A 259 8.33 8.35 22.95
N ASP A 260 9.15 9.39 22.87
CA ASP A 260 9.47 10.04 21.58
C ASP A 260 10.19 9.06 20.64
N LEU A 261 11.12 8.23 21.18
CA LEU A 261 11.75 7.14 20.42
C LEU A 261 10.72 6.14 19.87
N TYR A 262 9.78 5.74 20.72
CA TYR A 262 8.74 4.79 20.34
C TYR A 262 7.80 5.39 19.26
N GLU A 263 7.39 6.64 19.43
CA GLU A 263 6.56 7.35 18.46
C GLU A 263 7.25 7.47 17.09
N GLN A 264 8.53 7.85 17.09
CA GLN A 264 9.35 7.92 15.89
C GLN A 264 9.44 6.57 15.17
N MET A 265 9.73 5.49 15.91
CA MET A 265 9.83 4.16 15.33
C MET A 265 8.46 3.61 14.88
N SER A 266 7.39 3.94 15.60
CA SER A 266 6.02 3.58 15.23
C SER A 266 5.58 4.30 13.95
N ALA A 267 5.95 5.58 13.79
CA ALA A 267 5.72 6.33 12.57
C ALA A 267 6.47 5.71 11.38
N MET A 268 7.75 5.33 11.57
CA MET A 268 8.52 4.62 10.53
C MET A 268 7.84 3.30 10.14
N LYS A 269 7.32 2.52 11.11
CA LYS A 269 6.58 1.28 10.83
C LYS A 269 5.31 1.54 10.02
N LYS A 270 4.61 2.66 10.25
CA LYS A 270 3.43 3.07 9.48
C LYS A 270 3.75 3.47 8.03
N MET A 271 4.95 3.98 7.76
CA MET A 271 5.42 4.30 6.41
C MET A 271 5.67 3.07 5.54
N GLY A 272 5.65 1.87 6.11
CA GLY A 272 5.88 0.59 5.44
C GLY A 272 7.14 -0.10 5.92
N SER A 273 7.59 -1.14 5.19
CA SER A 273 8.81 -1.84 5.56
C SER A 273 10.04 -0.93 5.41
N LEU A 274 11.01 -1.09 6.32
CA LEU A 274 12.27 -0.33 6.28
C LEU A 274 12.98 -0.49 4.92
N GLN A 275 12.88 -1.65 4.30
CA GLN A 275 13.44 -1.89 2.97
C GLN A 275 12.84 -0.93 1.92
N LYS A 276 11.51 -0.77 1.91
CA LYS A 276 10.81 0.14 0.98
C LYS A 276 11.19 1.60 1.23
N ILE A 277 11.37 2.00 2.49
CA ILE A 277 11.83 3.35 2.85
C ILE A 277 13.24 3.60 2.33
N VAL A 278 14.15 2.65 2.53
CA VAL A 278 15.55 2.74 2.06
C VAL A 278 15.63 2.84 0.54
N GLU A 279 14.79 2.09 -0.19
CA GLU A 279 14.72 2.14 -1.66
C GLU A 279 14.26 3.52 -2.20
N MET A 280 13.54 4.30 -1.39
CA MET A 280 13.09 5.65 -1.77
C MET A 280 14.14 6.73 -1.53
N ILE A 281 15.18 6.45 -0.73
CA ILE A 281 16.25 7.40 -0.44
C ILE A 281 17.27 7.40 -1.61
N PRO A 282 17.54 8.57 -2.23
CA PRO A 282 18.52 8.66 -3.30
C PRO A 282 19.91 8.15 -2.86
N GLY A 283 20.52 7.29 -3.67
CA GLY A 283 21.84 6.71 -3.40
C GLY A 283 21.85 5.49 -2.47
N PHE A 284 20.77 5.18 -1.77
CA PHE A 284 20.66 4.01 -0.89
C PHE A 284 19.94 2.82 -1.51
N SER A 285 19.25 3.01 -2.64
CA SER A 285 18.51 1.96 -3.36
C SER A 285 19.37 0.79 -3.85
N SER A 286 20.69 0.96 -3.93
CA SER A 286 21.65 -0.09 -4.28
C SER A 286 22.13 -0.92 -3.07
N LEU A 287 21.86 -0.49 -1.86
CA LEU A 287 22.20 -1.21 -0.64
C LEU A 287 21.14 -2.29 -0.37
N GLN A 288 21.44 -3.52 -0.80
CA GLN A 288 20.68 -4.69 -0.42
C GLN A 288 20.95 -5.01 1.06
N LEU A 289 20.15 -4.41 1.95
CA LEU A 289 20.17 -4.81 3.35
C LEU A 289 19.56 -6.22 3.46
N PRO A 290 20.19 -7.15 4.19
CA PRO A 290 19.62 -8.49 4.39
C PRO A 290 18.21 -8.40 4.96
N LYS A 291 17.24 -9.07 4.34
CA LYS A 291 15.83 -9.07 4.80
C LYS A 291 15.71 -9.44 6.28
N GLU A 292 16.53 -10.39 6.72
CA GLU A 292 16.58 -10.85 8.12
C GLU A 292 16.94 -9.73 9.12
N MET A 293 17.77 -8.75 8.74
CA MET A 293 18.06 -7.61 9.61
C MET A 293 16.87 -6.65 9.73
N LEU A 294 16.08 -6.51 8.69
CA LEU A 294 14.92 -5.62 8.62
C LEU A 294 13.71 -6.22 9.36
N ASP A 295 13.44 -7.50 9.17
CA ASP A 295 12.35 -8.23 9.84
C ASP A 295 12.59 -8.33 11.36
N VAL A 296 13.84 -8.51 11.78
CA VAL A 296 14.22 -8.53 13.21
C VAL A 296 13.95 -7.17 13.88
N GLN A 297 14.12 -6.08 13.19
CA GLN A 297 13.84 -4.73 13.70
C GLN A 297 12.33 -4.48 13.88
N GLU A 298 11.49 -4.93 12.93
CA GLU A 298 10.04 -4.78 13.02
C GLU A 298 9.44 -5.57 14.21
N GLY A 299 9.90 -6.79 14.47
CA GLY A 299 9.46 -7.60 15.62
C GLY A 299 9.90 -7.08 16.98
N LYS A 300 10.96 -6.28 17.05
CA LYS A 300 11.46 -5.68 18.29
C LYS A 300 10.56 -4.55 18.79
N LEU A 301 9.91 -3.81 17.92
CA LEU A 301 9.06 -2.66 18.29
C LEU A 301 7.91 -3.07 19.23
N ASP A 302 7.26 -4.18 18.93
CA ASP A 302 6.16 -4.68 19.76
C ASP A 302 6.68 -5.14 21.14
N LYS A 303 7.86 -5.77 21.19
CA LYS A 303 8.51 -6.16 22.46
C LYS A 303 8.93 -4.93 23.28
N TRP A 304 9.44 -3.90 22.63
CA TRP A 304 9.79 -2.64 23.29
C TRP A 304 8.57 -1.94 23.88
N LYS A 305 7.45 -1.93 23.16
CA LYS A 305 6.18 -1.41 23.69
C LYS A 305 5.75 -2.11 24.97
N ILE A 306 5.80 -3.45 24.99
CA ILE A 306 5.46 -4.25 26.18
C ILE A 306 6.42 -3.95 27.34
N ALA A 307 7.73 -3.83 27.06
CA ALA A 307 8.71 -3.46 28.09
C ALA A 307 8.43 -2.07 28.67
N MET A 308 8.12 -1.08 27.82
CA MET A 308 7.81 0.29 28.23
C MET A 308 6.53 0.38 29.09
N GLN A 309 5.53 -0.48 28.87
CA GLN A 309 4.33 -0.57 29.71
C GLN A 309 4.62 -1.00 31.14
N SER A 310 5.76 -1.64 31.39
CA SER A 310 6.24 -2.04 32.72
C SER A 310 7.21 -1.04 33.35
N MET A 311 7.48 0.07 32.65
CA MET A 311 8.31 1.17 33.18
C MET A 311 7.47 2.19 33.93
N THR A 312 8.07 2.86 34.89
CA THR A 312 7.48 4.00 35.56
C THR A 312 7.52 5.25 34.65
N LYS A 313 6.65 6.23 34.91
CA LYS A 313 6.66 7.49 34.18
C LYS A 313 8.04 8.16 34.18
N LYS A 314 8.71 8.17 35.32
CA LYS A 314 10.08 8.72 35.46
C LYS A 314 11.11 8.00 34.59
N GLU A 315 11.01 6.67 34.44
CA GLU A 315 11.92 5.88 33.63
C GLU A 315 11.67 6.09 32.13
N LEU A 316 10.43 6.38 31.74
CA LEU A 316 10.08 6.73 30.37
C LEU A 316 10.57 8.14 29.99
N GLU A 317 10.45 9.09 30.90
CA GLU A 317 10.86 10.49 30.71
C GLU A 317 12.39 10.66 30.81
N ASP A 318 13.04 9.96 31.76
CA ASP A 318 14.50 10.00 31.96
C ASP A 318 15.09 8.59 31.99
N PRO A 319 15.42 8.02 30.83
CA PRO A 319 16.01 6.67 30.75
C PRO A 319 17.39 6.52 31.39
N GLU A 320 18.07 7.61 31.71
CA GLU A 320 19.39 7.58 32.39
C GLU A 320 19.32 7.00 33.80
N ILE A 321 18.13 7.03 34.44
CA ILE A 321 17.93 6.44 35.77
C ILE A 321 17.75 4.92 35.74
N ILE A 322 17.71 4.28 34.56
CA ILE A 322 17.45 2.84 34.45
C ILE A 322 18.74 2.06 34.73
N THR A 323 18.83 1.60 35.98
CA THR A 323 19.93 0.74 36.49
C THR A 323 19.72 -0.74 36.11
N PRO A 324 20.74 -1.62 36.24
CA PRO A 324 20.58 -3.05 36.01
C PRO A 324 19.43 -3.69 36.81
N GLU A 325 19.25 -3.29 38.07
CA GLU A 325 18.16 -3.78 38.95
C GLU A 325 16.79 -3.38 38.42
N ARG A 326 16.69 -2.18 37.85
CA ARG A 326 15.45 -1.71 37.19
C ARG A 326 15.18 -2.48 35.92
N ILE A 327 16.21 -2.81 35.12
CA ILE A 327 16.09 -3.68 33.95
C ILE A 327 15.53 -5.04 34.34
N ASP A 328 16.03 -5.64 35.40
CA ASP A 328 15.54 -6.94 35.89
C ASP A 328 14.08 -6.86 36.36
N ARG A 329 13.71 -5.78 37.05
CA ARG A 329 12.32 -5.51 37.46
C ARG A 329 11.39 -5.37 36.22
N ILE A 330 11.80 -4.58 35.25
CA ILE A 330 11.05 -4.36 34.00
C ILE A 330 10.90 -5.68 33.24
N SER A 331 11.98 -6.48 33.19
CA SER A 331 11.97 -7.80 32.54
C SER A 331 10.98 -8.76 33.23
N LYS A 332 10.97 -8.82 34.54
CA LYS A 332 10.02 -9.64 35.29
C LYS A 332 8.58 -9.19 35.14
N GLY A 333 8.34 -7.87 35.09
CA GLY A 333 6.99 -7.29 34.94
C GLY A 333 6.43 -7.42 33.54
N SER A 334 7.27 -7.33 32.54
CA SER A 334 6.86 -7.36 31.10
C SER A 334 6.95 -8.74 30.44
N GLY A 335 7.70 -9.67 31.05
CA GLY A 335 8.05 -10.95 30.39
C GLY A 335 9.04 -10.80 29.21
N ILE A 336 9.62 -9.60 29.01
CA ILE A 336 10.58 -9.33 27.94
C ILE A 336 12.01 -9.59 28.46
N PRO A 337 12.86 -10.30 27.68
CA PRO A 337 14.24 -10.57 28.09
C PRO A 337 15.03 -9.29 28.38
N THR A 338 15.92 -9.34 29.38
CA THR A 338 16.79 -8.20 29.74
C THR A 338 17.67 -7.72 28.58
N SER A 339 18.07 -8.63 27.70
CA SER A 339 18.82 -8.30 26.48
C SER A 339 18.05 -7.34 25.56
N THR A 340 16.75 -7.58 25.36
CA THR A 340 15.88 -6.74 24.53
C THR A 340 15.67 -5.35 25.16
N ILE A 341 15.57 -5.29 26.50
CA ILE A 341 15.45 -4.00 27.21
C ILE A 341 16.75 -3.21 27.11
N ARG A 342 17.91 -3.86 27.24
CA ARG A 342 19.22 -3.22 27.04
C ARG A 342 19.40 -2.70 25.62
N GLU A 343 18.90 -3.43 24.62
CA GLU A 343 18.89 -2.95 23.22
C GLU A 343 18.03 -1.68 23.06
N LEU A 344 16.84 -1.63 23.66
CA LEU A 344 15.98 -0.43 23.64
C LEU A 344 16.72 0.79 24.21
N ILE A 345 17.37 0.63 25.37
CA ILE A 345 18.14 1.71 26.01
C ILE A 345 19.35 2.11 25.16
N LYS A 346 20.04 1.13 24.56
CA LYS A 346 21.15 1.41 23.63
C LYS A 346 20.68 2.20 22.42
N GLN A 347 19.56 1.84 21.85
CA GLN A 347 18.96 2.55 20.71
C GLN A 347 18.57 3.98 21.09
N TYR A 348 17.99 4.18 22.27
CA TYR A 348 17.70 5.50 22.81
C TYR A 348 18.97 6.38 22.90
N HIS A 349 20.06 5.86 23.49
CA HIS A 349 21.31 6.62 23.57
C HIS A 349 21.92 6.94 22.21
N GLN A 350 21.82 6.05 21.23
CA GLN A 350 22.26 6.30 19.86
C GLN A 350 21.45 7.41 19.20
N SER A 351 20.11 7.35 19.30
CA SER A 351 19.22 8.39 18.77
C SER A 351 19.48 9.74 19.44
N LYS A 352 19.63 9.77 20.77
CA LYS A 352 19.96 10.99 21.53
C LYS A 352 21.29 11.63 21.11
N LYS A 353 22.29 10.81 20.73
CA LYS A 353 23.58 11.33 20.21
C LYS A 353 23.39 12.01 18.85
N ILE A 354 22.61 11.41 17.97
CA ILE A 354 22.30 11.99 16.64
C ILE A 354 21.58 13.32 16.82
N VAL A 355 20.58 13.37 17.70
CA VAL A 355 19.84 14.60 18.04
C VAL A 355 20.75 15.74 18.50
N LYS A 356 21.80 15.43 19.28
CA LYS A 356 22.75 16.45 19.78
C LYS A 356 23.74 16.94 18.71
N MET A 357 23.81 16.30 17.55
CA MET A 357 24.71 16.66 16.46
C MET A 357 24.09 17.70 15.49
N PHE A 358 22.77 17.88 15.56
CA PHE A 358 22.00 18.87 14.82
C PHE A 358 21.54 20.01 15.73
#